data_09a52d3cf1d2a53bf80b88cc1de79407
#
_entry.id   09a52d3cf1d2a53bf80b88cc1de79407
#
_cell.length_a   1.000
_cell.length_b   1.000
_cell.length_c   1.000
_cell.angle_alpha   90.00
_cell.angle_beta   90.00
_cell.angle_gamma   90.00
#
_symmetry.space_group_name_H-M   'P 1'
#
loop_
_entity.id
_entity.type
_entity.pdbx_description
1 polymer ?
#
loop_
_entity_poly.entity_id
_entity_poly.type
_entity_poly.pdbx_seq_one_letter_code
_entity_poly.pdbx_strand_id
1 'polypeptide(L)' 'MKVDIGERIKYWRKEKGITQDTLAKKADIPYTTLAKIESKIVTNPRMETLIKIAAGLEITVDELITK' A
#
# COMPACT_ATOMS: atom_id res chain seq x y z
N MET A 1 -17.48 -6.45 -4.87
CA MET A 1 -16.18 -6.87 -5.42
C MET A 1 -15.11 -6.79 -4.34
N LYS A 2 -14.33 -7.82 -4.22
CA LYS A 2 -13.24 -7.83 -3.24
C LYS A 2 -11.96 -7.37 -3.88
N VAL A 3 -11.25 -6.52 -3.18
CA VAL A 3 -9.93 -6.06 -3.60
C VAL A 3 -8.92 -6.56 -2.58
N ASP A 4 -7.89 -7.24 -3.07
CA ASP A 4 -6.80 -7.69 -2.21
C ASP A 4 -5.79 -6.54 -2.11
N ILE A 5 -5.95 -5.72 -1.11
CA ILE A 5 -5.14 -4.51 -0.93
C ILE A 5 -3.66 -4.87 -0.82
N GLY A 6 -3.33 -5.95 -0.11
CA GLY A 6 -1.93 -6.36 0.03
C GLY A 6 -1.28 -6.64 -1.32
N GLU A 7 -2.00 -7.36 -2.19
CA GLU A 7 -1.49 -7.67 -3.53
C GLU A 7 -1.39 -6.41 -4.39
N ARG A 8 -2.36 -5.51 -4.27
CA ARG A 8 -2.35 -4.26 -5.02
C ARG A 8 -1.14 -3.41 -4.64
N ILE A 9 -0.85 -3.32 -3.34
CA ILE A 9 0.30 -2.56 -2.88
C ILE A 9 1.61 -3.17 -3.40
N LYS A 10 1.72 -4.50 -3.34
CA LYS A 10 2.89 -5.19 -3.88
C LYS A 10 3.07 -4.92 -5.37
N TYR A 11 1.98 -4.98 -6.12
CA TYR A 11 2.01 -4.73 -7.56
C TYR A 11 2.56 -3.35 -7.85
N TRP A 12 1.99 -2.32 -7.21
CA TRP A 12 2.42 -0.95 -7.45
C TRP A 12 3.83 -0.69 -6.96
N ARG A 13 4.20 -1.32 -5.85
CA ARG A 13 5.55 -1.19 -5.32
C ARG A 13 6.57 -1.72 -6.33
N LYS A 14 6.28 -2.86 -6.93
CA LYS A 14 7.16 -3.44 -7.96
C LYS A 14 7.20 -2.57 -9.20
N GLU A 15 6.06 -2.05 -9.60
CA GLU A 15 5.98 -1.16 -10.76
C GLU A 15 6.81 0.10 -10.54
N LYS A 16 6.87 0.60 -9.32
CA LYS A 16 7.65 1.79 -8.99
C LYS A 16 9.09 1.45 -8.63
N GLY A 17 9.42 0.17 -8.51
CA GLY A 17 10.79 -0.26 -8.20
C GLY A 17 11.26 0.09 -6.80
N ILE A 18 10.37 0.05 -5.81
CA ILE A 18 10.73 0.40 -4.43
C ILE A 18 10.48 -0.76 -3.47
N THR A 19 11.21 -0.76 -2.36
CA THR A 19 11.07 -1.77 -1.33
C THR A 19 9.96 -1.39 -0.35
N GLN A 20 9.56 -2.36 0.50
CA GLN A 20 8.60 -2.07 1.57
C GLN A 20 9.09 -0.95 2.48
N ASP A 21 10.36 -0.99 2.85
CA ASP A 21 10.92 0.01 3.75
C ASP A 21 10.85 1.39 3.13
N THR A 22 11.21 1.50 1.86
CA THR A 22 11.14 2.78 1.15
C THR A 22 9.72 3.29 1.07
N LEU A 23 8.78 2.40 0.74
CA LEU A 23 7.38 2.81 0.65
C LEU A 23 6.84 3.27 2.00
N ALA A 24 7.16 2.54 3.08
CA ALA A 24 6.71 2.93 4.41
C ALA A 24 7.19 4.33 4.77
N LYS A 25 8.44 4.64 4.45
CA LYS A 25 8.99 5.97 4.71
C LYS A 25 8.30 7.03 3.86
N LYS A 26 8.09 6.76 2.59
CA LYS A 26 7.42 7.72 1.71
C LYS A 26 5.96 7.94 2.10
N ALA A 27 5.31 6.90 2.58
CA ALA A 27 3.92 6.97 3.00
C ALA A 27 3.75 7.50 4.43
N ASP A 28 4.86 7.65 5.15
CA ASP A 28 4.86 8.10 6.54
C ASP A 28 4.02 7.18 7.43
N ILE A 29 4.24 5.88 7.27
CA ILE A 29 3.62 4.86 8.11
C ILE A 29 4.69 3.93 8.65
N PRO A 30 4.44 3.26 9.79
CA PRO A 30 5.40 2.29 10.30
C PRO A 30 5.60 1.14 9.31
N TYR A 31 6.84 0.68 9.20
CA TYR A 31 7.15 -0.46 8.35
C TYR A 31 6.29 -1.69 8.72
N THR A 32 6.11 -1.91 10.03
CA THR A 32 5.33 -3.06 10.49
C THR A 32 3.88 -2.99 10.03
N THR A 33 3.32 -1.79 9.95
CA THR A 33 1.95 -1.61 9.45
C THR A 33 1.87 -2.04 7.99
N LEU A 34 2.81 -1.57 7.17
CA LEU A 34 2.81 -1.93 5.75
C LEU A 34 3.03 -3.43 5.58
N ALA A 35 3.96 -4.01 6.32
CA ALA A 35 4.25 -5.43 6.24
C ALA A 35 3.02 -6.28 6.59
N LYS A 36 2.26 -5.87 7.60
CA LYS A 36 1.04 -6.58 8.00
C LYS A 36 -0.02 -6.51 6.92
N ILE A 37 -0.13 -5.39 6.24
CA ILE A 37 -1.11 -5.24 5.15
C ILE A 37 -0.70 -6.12 3.97
N GLU A 38 0.56 -6.10 3.58
CA GLU A 38 1.03 -6.88 2.44
C GLU A 38 0.99 -8.38 2.73
N SER A 39 1.16 -8.80 3.97
CA SER A 39 1.12 -10.22 4.35
C SER A 39 -0.30 -10.70 4.65
N LYS A 40 -1.29 -9.81 4.53
CA LYS A 40 -2.71 -10.13 4.72
C LYS A 40 -3.08 -10.41 6.17
N ILE A 41 -2.22 -10.02 7.11
CA ILE A 41 -2.58 -10.05 8.53
C ILE A 41 -3.62 -8.96 8.78
N VAL A 42 -3.43 -7.79 8.17
CA VAL A 42 -4.43 -6.72 8.18
C VAL A 42 -5.03 -6.66 6.78
N THR A 43 -6.31 -7.02 6.66
CA THR A 43 -6.99 -7.08 5.37
C THR A 43 -7.90 -5.87 5.14
N ASN A 44 -7.99 -4.99 6.13
CA ASN A 44 -8.98 -3.93 6.17
C ASN A 44 -8.35 -2.65 6.70
N PRO A 45 -7.32 -2.10 6.00
CA PRO A 45 -6.66 -0.88 6.46
C PRO A 45 -7.61 0.31 6.40
N ARG A 46 -7.35 1.30 7.27
CA ARG A 46 -8.15 2.52 7.28
C ARG A 46 -7.92 3.31 6.02
N MET A 47 -8.94 4.09 5.63
CA MET A 47 -8.82 4.95 4.47
C MET A 47 -7.63 5.90 4.57
N GLU A 48 -7.38 6.43 5.77
CA GLU A 48 -6.23 7.31 5.99
C GLU A 48 -4.92 6.62 5.62
N THR A 49 -4.78 5.35 5.99
CA THR A 49 -3.60 4.57 5.66
C THR A 49 -3.48 4.36 4.15
N LEU A 50 -4.60 4.07 3.49
CA LEU A 50 -4.62 3.89 2.04
C LEU A 50 -4.24 5.16 1.31
N ILE A 51 -4.71 6.30 1.80
CA ILE A 51 -4.36 7.60 1.21
C ILE A 51 -2.86 7.83 1.31
N LYS A 52 -2.28 7.54 2.46
CA LYS A 52 -0.84 7.69 2.68
C LYS A 52 -0.03 6.77 1.77
N ILE A 53 -0.47 5.52 1.65
CA ILE A 53 0.22 4.55 0.80
C ILE A 53 0.15 4.98 -0.68
N ALA A 54 -1.02 5.40 -1.12
CA ALA A 54 -1.17 5.86 -2.50
C ALA A 54 -0.27 7.06 -2.78
N ALA A 55 -0.21 8.00 -1.83
CA ALA A 55 0.66 9.16 -1.97
C ALA A 55 2.13 8.74 -2.04
N GLY A 56 2.53 7.77 -1.20
CA GLY A 56 3.89 7.25 -1.23
C GLY A 56 4.23 6.56 -2.53
N LEU A 57 3.24 5.94 -3.17
CA LEU A 57 3.41 5.30 -4.47
C LEU A 57 3.25 6.30 -5.63
N GLU A 58 2.83 7.52 -5.32
CA GLU A 58 2.59 8.57 -6.32
C GLU A 58 1.48 8.18 -7.29
N ILE A 59 0.44 7.55 -6.73
CA ILE A 59 -0.76 7.19 -7.48
C ILE A 59 -1.99 7.65 -6.69
N THR A 60 -3.14 7.58 -7.32
CA THR A 60 -4.40 7.90 -6.62
C THR A 60 -4.88 6.66 -5.85
N VAL A 61 -5.74 6.89 -4.87
CA VAL A 61 -6.36 5.76 -4.16
C VAL A 61 -7.17 4.92 -5.14
N ASP A 62 -7.85 5.57 -6.08
CA ASP A 62 -8.63 4.86 -7.09
C ASP A 62 -7.76 3.91 -7.90
N GLU A 63 -6.60 4.38 -8.36
CA GLU A 63 -5.65 3.52 -9.06
C GLU A 63 -5.18 2.37 -8.20
N LEU A 64 -4.93 2.64 -6.92
CA LEU A 64 -4.45 1.62 -6.01
C LEU A 64 -5.45 0.46 -5.91
N ILE A 65 -6.73 0.76 -5.82
CA ILE A 65 -7.73 -0.29 -5.58
C ILE A 65 -8.38 -0.85 -6.84
N THR A 66 -8.24 -0.19 -7.99
CA THR A 66 -8.92 -0.64 -9.21
C THR A 66 -7.97 -1.07 -10.32
N LYS A 67 -6.73 -0.71 -10.24
CA LYS A 67 -5.76 -1.02 -11.29
C LYS A 67 -4.58 -1.78 -10.74
#